data_86b6486c3ecc041d061f8d9994de7dca
#
_entry.id   86b6486c3ecc041d061f8d9994de7dca
#
_cell.length_a   1.000
_cell.length_b   1.000
_cell.length_c   1.000
_cell.angle_alpha   90.00
_cell.angle_beta   90.00
_cell.angle_gamma   90.00
#
_symmetry.space_group_name_H-M   'P 1'
#
loop_
_entity.id
_entity.type
_entity.pdbx_description
1 polymer ?
#
loop_
_entity_poly.entity_id
_entity_poly.type
_entity_poly.pdbx_seq_one_letter_code
_entity_poly.pdbx_strand_id
1 'polypeptide(L)'
;MENNEQLVVGFVRAPHGVTGEFKVESASGDYEHIAVLKEVTLRHGSDSKKYTVESAEEGCGTLYMKVAGINSPEEAKKFSGWEILVDRKYAHPLGKNEWYIKDLTGCSLIWNDERAAAGTAPTIVGTITDVLEGGAGYLLEVSISESCTVLSDDLKRTSSGKVRKVLVPLNLNHICNVNVKEKTIQLMHLWILE
;
A
#
# COMPACT_ATOMS: atom_id res chain seq x y z
N MET A 1 12.92 -15.97 12.16
CA MET A 1 11.77 -15.23 12.72
C MET A 1 10.83 -15.00 11.56
N GLU A 2 9.68 -15.69 11.53
CA GLU A 2 8.66 -15.42 10.52
C GLU A 2 8.20 -13.98 10.71
N ASN A 3 8.35 -13.19 9.68
CA ASN A 3 7.89 -11.80 9.66
C ASN A 3 6.36 -11.85 9.64
N ASN A 4 5.74 -11.76 10.82
CA ASN A 4 4.28 -11.83 10.98
C ASN A 4 3.64 -10.50 10.56
N GLU A 5 4.04 -10.01 9.39
CA GLU A 5 3.57 -8.77 8.82
C GLU A 5 2.17 -8.97 8.25
N GLN A 6 1.21 -8.20 8.78
CA GLN A 6 -0.16 -8.21 8.31
C GLN A 6 -0.38 -7.14 7.25
N LEU A 7 -1.13 -7.51 6.21
CA LEU A 7 -1.51 -6.64 5.10
C LEU A 7 -3.03 -6.45 5.08
N VAL A 8 -3.47 -5.24 4.77
CA VAL A 8 -4.88 -4.93 4.54
C VAL A 8 -5.28 -5.49 3.19
N VAL A 9 -6.30 -6.35 3.16
CA VAL A 9 -6.85 -6.95 1.94
C VAL A 9 -8.24 -6.43 1.59
N GLY A 10 -8.91 -5.74 2.53
CA GLY A 10 -10.22 -5.18 2.30
C GLY A 10 -10.78 -4.42 3.50
N PHE A 11 -12.01 -3.97 3.36
CA PHE A 11 -12.72 -3.18 4.35
C PHE A 11 -14.13 -3.71 4.55
N VAL A 12 -14.60 -3.74 5.80
CA VAL A 12 -16.00 -4.02 6.13
C VAL A 12 -16.82 -2.78 5.79
N ARG A 13 -17.88 -2.92 4.94
CA ARG A 13 -18.72 -1.77 4.54
C ARG A 13 -20.01 -1.71 5.31
N ALA A 14 -20.88 -2.70 5.19
CA ALA A 14 -22.21 -2.69 5.79
C ALA A 14 -22.66 -4.09 6.18
N PRO A 15 -23.55 -4.25 7.16
CA PRO A 15 -24.22 -5.51 7.42
C PRO A 15 -24.98 -6.02 6.19
N HIS A 16 -25.08 -7.34 6.08
CA HIS A 16 -25.87 -8.03 5.07
C HIS A 16 -26.71 -9.14 5.72
N GLY A 17 -27.93 -9.33 5.22
CA GLY A 17 -28.80 -10.37 5.74
C GLY A 17 -29.15 -10.23 7.22
N VAL A 18 -29.52 -11.33 7.84
CA VAL A 18 -29.99 -11.39 9.24
C VAL A 18 -29.05 -12.23 10.13
N THR A 19 -28.08 -12.89 9.57
CA THR A 19 -27.17 -13.85 10.24
C THR A 19 -25.84 -13.26 10.69
N GLY A 20 -25.66 -11.92 10.53
CA GLY A 20 -24.43 -11.23 10.94
C GLY A 20 -23.33 -11.25 9.87
N GLU A 21 -23.70 -11.46 8.63
CA GLU A 21 -22.81 -11.24 7.47
C GLU A 21 -22.57 -9.75 7.24
N PHE A 22 -21.47 -9.43 6.57
CA PHE A 22 -21.16 -8.08 6.13
C PHE A 22 -20.62 -8.04 4.72
N LYS A 23 -20.84 -6.93 4.05
CA LYS A 23 -20.25 -6.61 2.74
C LYS A 23 -18.79 -6.26 2.92
N VAL A 24 -17.94 -6.83 2.07
CA VAL A 24 -16.51 -6.57 1.99
C VAL A 24 -16.21 -5.81 0.71
N GLU A 25 -15.41 -4.76 0.81
CA GLU A 25 -14.77 -4.11 -0.32
C GLU A 25 -13.31 -4.55 -0.36
N SER A 26 -12.87 -5.09 -1.48
CA SER A 26 -11.48 -5.49 -1.68
C SER A 26 -10.57 -4.27 -1.85
N ALA A 27 -9.40 -4.30 -1.23
CA ALA A 27 -8.37 -3.28 -1.42
C ALA A 27 -7.69 -3.35 -2.79
N SER A 28 -7.70 -4.51 -3.44
CA SER A 28 -7.12 -4.74 -4.77
C SER A 28 -8.15 -4.74 -5.90
N GLY A 29 -9.45 -4.75 -5.57
CA GLY A 29 -10.53 -4.96 -6.53
C GLY A 29 -10.79 -6.43 -6.88
N ASP A 30 -9.94 -7.35 -6.45
CA ASP A 30 -10.10 -8.79 -6.62
C ASP A 30 -10.61 -9.43 -5.33
N TYR A 31 -11.61 -10.30 -5.46
CA TYR A 31 -12.27 -10.97 -4.34
C TYR A 31 -11.85 -12.44 -4.18
N GLU A 32 -11.30 -13.08 -5.21
CA GLU A 32 -11.00 -14.52 -5.21
C GLU A 32 -10.08 -14.91 -4.05
N HIS A 33 -9.05 -14.09 -3.78
CA HIS A 33 -8.10 -14.35 -2.70
C HIS A 33 -8.71 -14.16 -1.30
N ILE A 34 -9.73 -13.29 -1.16
CA ILE A 34 -10.44 -13.05 0.11
C ILE A 34 -11.45 -14.17 0.37
N ALA A 35 -12.10 -14.67 -0.67
CA ALA A 35 -13.13 -15.72 -0.57
C ALA A 35 -12.58 -17.06 -0.03
N VAL A 36 -11.30 -17.34 -0.20
CA VAL A 36 -10.67 -18.60 0.27
C VAL A 36 -10.04 -18.51 1.66
N LEU A 37 -10.07 -17.32 2.29
CA LEU A 37 -9.49 -17.11 3.61
C LEU A 37 -10.24 -17.91 4.69
N LYS A 38 -9.50 -18.49 5.62
CA LYS A 38 -10.04 -19.21 6.78
C LYS A 38 -10.02 -18.38 8.06
N GLU A 39 -9.12 -17.41 8.12
CA GLU A 39 -8.93 -16.52 9.25
C GLU A 39 -8.62 -15.12 8.77
N VAL A 40 -9.17 -14.13 9.45
CA VAL A 40 -8.91 -12.71 9.20
C VAL A 40 -8.72 -11.98 10.52
N THR A 41 -8.00 -10.88 10.49
CA THR A 41 -7.95 -9.93 11.60
C THR A 41 -8.77 -8.70 11.23
N LEU A 42 -9.75 -8.34 12.03
CA LEU A 42 -10.47 -7.09 11.89
C LEU A 42 -9.80 -6.04 12.77
N ARG A 43 -9.49 -4.86 12.23
CA ARG A 43 -8.79 -3.77 12.91
C ARG A 43 -9.47 -2.43 12.68
N HIS A 44 -9.53 -1.62 13.75
CA HIS A 44 -9.92 -0.22 13.67
C HIS A 44 -9.12 0.58 14.70
N GLY A 45 -8.25 1.48 14.24
CA GLY A 45 -7.30 2.19 15.11
C GLY A 45 -6.40 1.24 15.89
N SER A 46 -6.46 1.29 17.22
CA SER A 46 -5.72 0.39 18.13
C SER A 46 -6.42 -0.95 18.37
N ASP A 47 -7.70 -1.05 18.08
CA ASP A 47 -8.49 -2.25 18.31
C ASP A 47 -8.25 -3.26 17.19
N SER A 48 -7.88 -4.48 17.56
CA SER A 48 -7.59 -5.55 16.62
C SER A 48 -8.00 -6.90 17.22
N LYS A 49 -8.71 -7.70 16.44
CA LYS A 49 -9.14 -9.04 16.85
C LYS A 49 -9.18 -10.02 15.68
N LYS A 50 -8.68 -11.23 15.94
CA LYS A 50 -8.68 -12.34 14.98
C LYS A 50 -10.01 -13.07 14.99
N TYR A 51 -10.51 -13.43 13.81
CA TYR A 51 -11.74 -14.15 13.59
C TYR A 51 -11.54 -15.31 12.61
N THR A 52 -12.28 -16.39 12.83
CA THR A 52 -12.41 -17.48 11.86
C THR A 52 -13.51 -17.12 10.85
N VAL A 53 -13.23 -17.29 9.57
CA VAL A 53 -14.21 -17.10 8.49
C VAL A 53 -15.05 -18.35 8.37
N GLU A 54 -16.37 -18.23 8.51
CA GLU A 54 -17.35 -19.31 8.35
C GLU A 54 -17.76 -19.46 6.89
N SER A 55 -18.02 -18.33 6.21
CA SER A 55 -18.28 -18.28 4.77
C SER A 55 -17.79 -16.96 4.18
N ALA A 56 -17.43 -16.99 2.91
CA ALA A 56 -17.13 -15.81 2.10
C ALA A 56 -17.54 -16.10 0.65
N GLU A 57 -18.56 -15.41 0.17
CA GLU A 57 -19.16 -15.67 -1.14
C GLU A 57 -19.26 -14.38 -1.94
N GLU A 58 -18.84 -14.43 -3.19
CA GLU A 58 -18.97 -13.31 -4.12
C GLU A 58 -20.34 -13.36 -4.81
N GLY A 59 -21.04 -12.22 -4.81
CA GLY A 59 -22.31 -12.05 -5.47
C GLY A 59 -22.49 -10.63 -5.99
N CYS A 60 -22.82 -10.49 -7.27
CA CYS A 60 -23.04 -9.18 -7.93
C CYS A 60 -21.87 -8.18 -7.76
N GLY A 61 -20.63 -8.67 -7.84
CA GLY A 61 -19.42 -7.83 -7.72
C GLY A 61 -19.16 -7.32 -6.30
N THR A 62 -19.69 -8.03 -5.30
CA THR A 62 -19.48 -7.74 -3.89
C THR A 62 -19.20 -9.04 -3.15
N LEU A 63 -18.28 -9.05 -2.21
CA LEU A 63 -18.04 -10.19 -1.34
C LEU A 63 -18.89 -10.05 -0.07
N TYR A 64 -19.57 -11.10 0.30
CA TYR A 64 -20.29 -11.24 1.57
C TYR A 64 -19.52 -12.20 2.46
N MET A 65 -19.16 -11.75 3.66
CA MET A 65 -18.34 -12.54 4.59
C MET A 65 -19.07 -12.72 5.91
N LYS A 66 -19.04 -13.95 6.43
CA LYS A 66 -19.48 -14.32 7.76
C LYS A 66 -18.28 -14.77 8.58
N VAL A 67 -18.17 -14.25 9.78
CA VAL A 67 -17.12 -14.65 10.74
C VAL A 67 -17.73 -15.17 12.03
N ALA A 68 -17.03 -16.07 12.68
CA ALA A 68 -17.48 -16.69 13.92
C ALA A 68 -17.69 -15.65 15.04
N GLY A 69 -18.82 -15.77 15.73
CA GLY A 69 -19.14 -14.92 16.87
C GLY A 69 -19.78 -13.57 16.54
N ILE A 70 -20.12 -13.31 15.26
CA ILE A 70 -20.96 -12.18 14.83
C ILE A 70 -22.23 -12.76 14.24
N ASN A 71 -23.36 -12.72 14.96
CA ASN A 71 -24.55 -13.48 14.64
C ASN A 71 -25.80 -12.63 14.38
N SER A 72 -25.65 -11.31 14.37
CA SER A 72 -26.74 -10.40 14.06
C SER A 72 -26.29 -9.21 13.25
N PRO A 73 -27.20 -8.53 12.51
CA PRO A 73 -26.89 -7.31 11.78
C PRO A 73 -26.37 -6.18 12.68
N GLU A 74 -26.87 -6.10 13.93
CA GLU A 74 -26.46 -5.11 14.91
C GLU A 74 -25.02 -5.32 15.35
N GLU A 75 -24.59 -6.58 15.50
CA GLU A 75 -23.20 -6.93 15.77
C GLU A 75 -22.32 -6.63 14.59
N ALA A 76 -22.71 -7.04 13.38
CA ALA A 76 -21.97 -6.77 12.14
C ALA A 76 -21.80 -5.27 11.87
N LYS A 77 -22.81 -4.44 12.22
CA LYS A 77 -22.78 -2.99 12.05
C LYS A 77 -21.65 -2.32 12.84
N LYS A 78 -21.24 -2.90 13.97
CA LYS A 78 -20.14 -2.35 14.81
C LYS A 78 -18.78 -2.40 14.08
N PHE A 79 -18.66 -3.25 13.06
CA PHE A 79 -17.44 -3.42 12.28
C PHE A 79 -17.44 -2.63 10.98
N SER A 80 -18.47 -1.82 10.68
CA SER A 80 -18.47 -0.96 9.49
C SER A 80 -17.28 0.00 9.51
N GLY A 81 -16.51 0.03 8.43
CA GLY A 81 -15.27 0.82 8.29
C GLY A 81 -14.02 0.14 8.85
N TRP A 82 -14.13 -1.07 9.41
CA TRP A 82 -12.96 -1.79 9.89
C TRP A 82 -12.17 -2.39 8.73
N GLU A 83 -10.85 -2.43 8.91
CA GLU A 83 -9.92 -3.07 7.98
C GLU A 83 -9.93 -4.59 8.18
N ILE A 84 -9.81 -5.32 7.08
CA ILE A 84 -9.62 -6.77 7.05
C ILE A 84 -8.15 -7.03 6.74
N LEU A 85 -7.43 -7.64 7.68
CA LEU A 85 -6.03 -7.96 7.55
C LEU A 85 -5.80 -9.46 7.52
N VAL A 86 -4.78 -9.85 6.77
CA VAL A 86 -4.25 -11.22 6.74
C VAL A 86 -2.74 -11.23 6.92
N ASP A 87 -2.19 -12.35 7.35
CA ASP A 87 -0.74 -12.54 7.32
C ASP A 87 -0.26 -12.47 5.86
N ARG A 88 0.90 -11.88 5.62
CA ARG A 88 1.46 -11.63 4.28
C ARG A 88 1.43 -12.87 3.37
N LYS A 89 1.58 -14.06 3.92
CA LYS A 89 1.52 -15.34 3.17
C LYS A 89 0.16 -15.65 2.54
N TYR A 90 -0.91 -15.01 3.01
CA TYR A 90 -2.28 -15.16 2.51
C TYR A 90 -2.78 -13.93 1.73
N ALA A 91 -1.93 -12.93 1.55
CA ALA A 91 -2.29 -11.78 0.74
C ALA A 91 -2.27 -12.14 -0.75
N HIS A 92 -2.93 -11.31 -1.56
CA HIS A 92 -2.99 -11.50 -3.01
C HIS A 92 -1.57 -11.63 -3.60
N PRO A 93 -1.29 -12.66 -4.42
CA PRO A 93 0.00 -12.77 -5.09
C PRO A 93 0.19 -11.59 -6.05
N LEU A 94 1.33 -10.91 -5.92
CA LEU A 94 1.65 -9.76 -6.76
C LEU A 94 2.00 -10.20 -8.18
N GLY A 95 1.46 -9.49 -9.16
CA GLY A 95 1.87 -9.59 -10.56
C GLY A 95 3.24 -8.94 -10.83
N LYS A 96 3.65 -8.98 -12.09
CA LYS A 96 4.86 -8.27 -12.52
C LYS A 96 4.63 -6.75 -12.43
N ASN A 97 5.55 -6.04 -11.77
CA ASN A 97 5.46 -4.59 -11.51
C ASN A 97 4.29 -4.17 -10.61
N GLU A 98 3.89 -5.07 -9.71
CA GLU A 98 2.95 -4.78 -8.64
C GLU A 98 3.66 -4.85 -7.28
N TRP A 99 3.30 -3.96 -6.38
CA TRP A 99 3.89 -3.87 -5.05
C TRP A 99 2.80 -3.53 -4.02
N TYR A 100 2.93 -4.04 -2.83
CA TYR A 100 2.10 -3.54 -1.74
C TYR A 100 2.53 -2.11 -1.36
N ILE A 101 1.57 -1.21 -1.19
CA ILE A 101 1.82 0.19 -0.80
C ILE A 101 2.74 0.28 0.42
N LYS A 102 2.51 -0.61 1.41
CA LYS A 102 3.32 -0.69 2.62
C LYS A 102 4.80 -1.02 2.35
N ASP A 103 5.10 -1.77 1.29
CA ASP A 103 6.47 -2.09 0.92
C ASP A 103 7.21 -0.90 0.29
N LEU A 104 6.48 -0.03 -0.40
CA LEU A 104 7.01 1.16 -1.05
C LEU A 104 7.25 2.31 -0.08
N THR A 105 6.37 2.46 0.92
CA THR A 105 6.50 3.50 1.95
C THR A 105 7.78 3.27 2.77
N GLY A 106 8.57 4.33 2.95
CA GLY A 106 9.87 4.29 3.61
C GLY A 106 11.03 3.83 2.71
N CYS A 107 10.77 3.51 1.42
CA CYS A 107 11.86 3.30 0.47
C CYS A 107 12.59 4.61 0.15
N SER A 108 13.89 4.51 -0.08
CA SER A 108 14.70 5.61 -0.62
C SER A 108 14.48 5.72 -2.12
N LEU A 109 14.13 6.91 -2.60
CA LEU A 109 14.19 7.23 -4.02
C LEU A 109 15.65 7.51 -4.37
N ILE A 110 16.23 6.73 -5.27
CA ILE A 110 17.62 6.86 -5.69
C ILE A 110 17.72 7.22 -7.17
N TRP A 111 18.78 7.89 -7.53
CA TRP A 111 19.10 8.21 -8.92
C TRP A 111 20.56 7.84 -9.23
N ASN A 112 20.77 7.19 -10.37
CA ASN A 112 22.09 6.84 -10.89
C ASN A 112 22.45 7.80 -12.02
N ASP A 113 23.58 8.48 -11.89
CA ASP A 113 24.14 9.23 -13.01
C ASP A 113 24.77 8.24 -14.01
N GLU A 114 24.19 8.15 -15.20
CA GLU A 114 24.72 7.30 -16.27
C GLU A 114 26.13 7.69 -16.73
N ARG A 115 26.56 8.93 -16.42
CA ARG A 115 27.88 9.46 -16.72
C ARG A 115 28.92 9.23 -15.62
N ALA A 116 28.47 8.76 -14.46
CA ALA A 116 29.36 8.46 -13.34
C ALA A 116 30.19 7.21 -13.63
N ALA A 117 31.38 7.14 -13.01
CA ALA A 117 32.25 5.98 -13.15
C ALA A 117 31.53 4.69 -12.68
N ALA A 118 31.84 3.58 -13.33
CA ALA A 118 31.30 2.28 -12.95
C ALA A 118 31.60 1.99 -11.47
N GLY A 119 30.55 1.65 -10.70
CA GLY A 119 30.66 1.40 -9.25
C GLY A 119 30.39 2.63 -8.37
N THR A 120 30.04 3.79 -8.93
CA THR A 120 29.59 4.94 -8.13
C THR A 120 28.28 4.60 -7.44
N ALA A 121 28.20 4.86 -6.13
CA ALA A 121 26.98 4.64 -5.37
C ALA A 121 25.85 5.59 -5.86
N PRO A 122 24.60 5.10 -5.90
CA PRO A 122 23.47 5.93 -6.30
C PRO A 122 23.28 7.10 -5.33
N THR A 123 22.82 8.23 -5.86
CA THR A 123 22.46 9.39 -5.03
C THR A 123 21.07 9.19 -4.46
N ILE A 124 20.92 9.36 -3.15
CA ILE A 124 19.58 9.39 -2.50
C ILE A 124 18.95 10.74 -2.77
N VAL A 125 17.82 10.73 -3.47
CA VAL A 125 17.07 11.93 -3.85
C VAL A 125 16.05 12.29 -2.78
N GLY A 126 15.42 11.29 -2.18
CA GLY A 126 14.40 11.48 -1.16
C GLY A 126 13.90 10.17 -0.58
N THR A 127 12.84 10.25 0.20
CA THR A 127 12.17 9.09 0.82
C THR A 127 10.70 9.08 0.44
N ILE A 128 10.16 7.91 0.10
CA ILE A 128 8.73 7.73 -0.17
C ILE A 128 7.98 7.84 1.15
N THR A 129 7.10 8.82 1.26
CA THR A 129 6.28 9.07 2.46
C THR A 129 4.89 8.48 2.34
N ASP A 130 4.35 8.41 1.13
CA ASP A 130 3.03 7.85 0.86
C ASP A 130 2.90 7.40 -0.59
N VAL A 131 1.83 6.64 -0.89
CA VAL A 131 1.44 6.24 -2.25
C VAL A 131 -0.02 6.63 -2.45
N LEU A 132 -0.26 7.51 -3.39
CA LEU A 132 -1.57 8.09 -3.67
C LEU A 132 -2.14 7.51 -4.97
N GLU A 133 -3.45 7.35 -5.02
CA GLU A 133 -4.13 7.01 -6.25
C GLU A 133 -4.36 8.29 -7.07
N GLY A 134 -3.88 8.30 -8.30
CA GLY A 134 -4.08 9.39 -9.27
C GLY A 134 -4.96 8.93 -10.43
N GLY A 135 -5.47 9.88 -11.21
CA GLY A 135 -6.34 9.57 -12.37
C GLY A 135 -5.71 8.71 -13.47
N ALA A 136 -4.37 8.60 -13.51
CA ALA A 136 -3.60 7.79 -14.48
C ALA A 136 -2.72 6.71 -13.82
N GLY A 137 -3.04 6.30 -12.60
CA GLY A 137 -2.30 5.31 -11.81
C GLY A 137 -1.74 5.86 -10.51
N TYR A 138 -0.90 5.10 -9.86
CA TYR A 138 -0.34 5.46 -8.55
C TYR A 138 0.75 6.52 -8.64
N LEU A 139 0.81 7.38 -7.62
CA LEU A 139 1.79 8.44 -7.43
C LEU A 139 2.56 8.20 -6.12
N LEU A 140 3.87 8.20 -6.19
CA LEU A 140 4.73 8.18 -5.02
C LEU A 140 4.85 9.60 -4.46
N GLU A 141 4.44 9.84 -3.22
CA GLU A 141 4.76 11.06 -2.50
C GLU A 141 6.18 10.95 -1.98
N VAL A 142 7.06 11.82 -2.42
CA VAL A 142 8.47 11.82 -2.09
C VAL A 142 8.83 13.04 -1.27
N SER A 143 9.34 12.83 -0.07
CA SER A 143 9.99 13.90 0.71
C SER A 143 11.43 14.03 0.21
N ILE A 144 11.78 15.16 -0.40
CA ILE A 144 13.13 15.40 -0.95
C ILE A 144 14.17 15.43 0.17
N SER A 145 15.31 14.79 -0.05
CA SER A 145 16.42 14.79 0.92
C SER A 145 17.16 16.12 0.89
N GLU A 146 17.37 16.73 2.03
CA GLU A 146 18.18 17.96 2.17
C GLU A 146 19.64 17.71 1.80
N SER A 147 20.14 16.48 1.99
CA SER A 147 21.49 16.06 1.62
C SER A 147 21.64 15.67 0.14
N CYS A 148 20.60 15.77 -0.66
CA CYS A 148 20.66 15.46 -2.08
C CYS A 148 21.58 16.45 -2.79
N THR A 149 22.63 15.95 -3.46
CA THR A 149 23.67 16.77 -4.13
C THR A 149 23.34 17.10 -5.58
N VAL A 150 22.36 16.40 -6.17
CA VAL A 150 22.01 16.52 -7.59
C VAL A 150 20.85 17.48 -7.85
N LEU A 151 20.18 17.97 -6.79
CA LEU A 151 19.13 18.97 -6.86
C LEU A 151 19.59 20.30 -6.28
N SER A 152 19.15 21.40 -6.89
CA SER A 152 19.38 22.76 -6.36
C SER A 152 18.58 22.96 -5.06
N ASP A 153 18.99 23.90 -4.24
CA ASP A 153 18.35 24.16 -2.94
C ASP A 153 16.90 24.62 -3.09
N ASP A 154 16.57 25.32 -4.17
CA ASP A 154 15.21 25.73 -4.51
C ASP A 154 14.25 24.55 -4.75
N LEU A 155 14.79 23.43 -5.21
CA LEU A 155 14.02 22.20 -5.43
C LEU A 155 13.90 21.35 -4.15
N LYS A 156 14.70 21.60 -3.13
CA LYS A 156 14.67 20.86 -1.86
C LYS A 156 13.67 21.45 -0.87
N ARG A 157 13.42 22.75 -0.93
CA ARG A 157 12.61 23.48 0.03
C ARG A 157 11.49 24.25 -0.65
N THR A 158 10.38 24.40 0.07
CA THR A 158 9.30 25.30 -0.31
C THR A 158 9.68 26.75 -0.02
N SER A 159 8.95 27.72 -0.57
CA SER A 159 9.09 29.15 -0.26
C SER A 159 8.98 29.48 1.24
N SER A 160 8.30 28.60 2.02
CA SER A 160 8.19 28.70 3.48
C SER A 160 9.34 28.02 4.23
N GLY A 161 10.37 27.51 3.54
CA GLY A 161 11.55 26.86 4.12
C GLY A 161 11.33 25.40 4.56
N LYS A 162 10.14 24.82 4.35
CA LYS A 162 9.86 23.42 4.67
C LYS A 162 10.45 22.49 3.59
N VAL A 163 10.79 21.25 3.99
CA VAL A 163 11.17 20.21 3.04
C VAL A 163 10.09 20.05 1.98
N ARG A 164 10.50 20.07 0.71
CA ARG A 164 9.57 19.94 -0.42
C ARG A 164 9.14 18.47 -0.56
N LYS A 165 7.86 18.28 -0.80
CA LYS A 165 7.28 17.01 -1.23
C LYS A 165 6.89 17.10 -2.68
N VAL A 166 7.18 16.06 -3.45
CA VAL A 166 6.84 15.96 -4.88
C VAL A 166 6.11 14.65 -5.14
N LEU A 167 5.31 14.62 -6.20
CA LEU A 167 4.59 13.44 -6.64
C LEU A 167 5.27 12.87 -7.89
N VAL A 168 5.69 11.61 -7.83
CA VAL A 168 6.34 10.90 -8.93
C VAL A 168 5.44 9.76 -9.38
N PRO A 169 5.03 9.69 -10.67
CA PRO A 169 4.23 8.59 -11.16
C PRO A 169 4.95 7.24 -11.02
N LEU A 170 4.27 6.25 -10.42
CA LEU A 170 4.77 4.89 -10.29
C LEU A 170 4.51 4.12 -11.58
N ASN A 171 5.33 4.36 -12.59
CA ASN A 171 5.26 3.67 -13.87
C ASN A 171 6.65 3.51 -14.49
N LEU A 172 6.75 2.66 -15.52
CA LEU A 172 8.00 2.33 -16.20
C LEU A 172 8.61 3.49 -17.01
N ASN A 173 7.92 4.63 -17.17
CA ASN A 173 8.48 5.81 -17.82
C ASN A 173 9.32 6.65 -16.86
N HIS A 174 9.12 6.51 -15.57
CA HIS A 174 9.78 7.32 -14.55
C HIS A 174 10.57 6.48 -13.54
N ILE A 175 10.15 5.23 -13.30
CA ILE A 175 10.78 4.30 -12.37
C ILE A 175 11.36 3.12 -13.14
N CYS A 176 12.67 2.91 -13.04
CA CYS A 176 13.32 1.82 -13.76
C CYS A 176 13.43 0.54 -12.91
N ASN A 177 13.55 0.66 -11.60
CA ASN A 177 13.69 -0.49 -10.72
C ASN A 177 13.10 -0.22 -9.32
N VAL A 178 12.41 -1.22 -8.77
CA VAL A 178 11.90 -1.22 -7.40
C VAL A 178 12.48 -2.43 -6.68
N ASN A 179 13.35 -2.19 -5.70
CA ASN A 179 13.94 -3.23 -4.86
C ASN A 179 13.40 -3.10 -3.42
N VAL A 180 12.30 -3.83 -3.15
CA VAL A 180 11.64 -3.82 -1.85
C VAL A 180 12.54 -4.34 -0.73
N LYS A 181 13.45 -5.31 -1.02
CA LYS A 181 14.35 -5.89 -0.03
C LYS A 181 15.40 -4.89 0.45
N GLU A 182 15.94 -4.12 -0.46
CA GLU A 182 16.94 -3.07 -0.19
C GLU A 182 16.31 -1.72 0.14
N LYS A 183 14.98 -1.66 0.10
CA LYS A 183 14.22 -0.42 0.33
C LYS A 183 14.66 0.72 -0.60
N THR A 184 14.82 0.41 -1.90
CA THR A 184 15.22 1.40 -2.91
C THR A 184 14.28 1.39 -4.11
N ILE A 185 13.99 2.58 -4.63
CA ILE A 185 13.23 2.80 -5.86
C ILE A 185 14.09 3.69 -6.75
N GLN A 186 14.39 3.22 -7.95
CA GLN A 186 15.31 3.93 -8.85
C GLN A 186 14.55 4.81 -9.83
N LEU A 187 14.83 6.11 -9.75
CA LEU A 187 14.31 7.12 -10.66
C LEU A 187 15.07 7.11 -11.99
N MET A 188 14.37 7.27 -13.11
CA MET A 188 14.98 7.36 -14.44
C MET A 188 15.49 8.77 -14.74
N HIS A 189 14.72 9.80 -14.38
CA HIS A 189 14.98 11.17 -14.82
C HIS A 189 14.78 12.17 -13.67
N LEU A 190 15.74 13.05 -13.43
CA LEU A 190 15.65 14.06 -12.37
C LEU A 190 14.61 15.16 -12.66
N TRP A 191 14.37 15.47 -13.95
CA TRP A 191 13.45 16.55 -14.34
C TRP A 191 12.01 16.38 -13.84
N ILE A 192 11.61 15.13 -13.49
CA ILE A 192 10.28 14.88 -12.93
C ILE A 192 10.10 15.50 -11.52
N LEU A 193 11.17 15.92 -10.88
CA LEU A 193 11.18 16.52 -9.55
C LEU A 193 11.14 18.05 -9.59
N GLU A 194 11.29 18.65 -10.78
CA GLU A 194 11.23 20.09 -11.03
C GLU A 194 9.76 20.56 -11.12
#